data_43017074629e70f9eec7fca887342257
#
_entry.id   43017074629e70f9eec7fca887342257
#
_cell.length_a   1.000
_cell.length_b   1.000
_cell.length_c   1.000
_cell.angle_alpha   90.00
_cell.angle_beta   90.00
_cell.angle_gamma   90.00
#
_symmetry.space_group_name_H-M   'P 1'
#
loop_
_entity.id
_entity.type
_entity.pdbx_description
1 polymer ?
#
loop_
_entity_poly.entity_id
_entity_poly.type
_entity_poly.pdbx_seq_one_letter_code
_entity_poly.pdbx_strand_id
1 'polypeptide(L)'
;EIVPRDWSSDVCSSDLPGFCEGSAWQFTWYVPHDVKGLINLIGERQFIDRLNAGFATSEKVSFNALGDNMGAYPINHGNETNMQAAYLFSYTSKPWHTQKWARAIQEKYYGMGPRDAYPGDEDQGQMSSWYILSSIGLFQMDGGCSKDPVWLLGSPRFDRVEIQLDNTYYSGKKLIIKAENVSKDNCYIQSVRFNNKRLSNN
;
A
#
# COMPACT_ATOMS: atom_id res chain seq x y z
N GLU A 1 -22.78 -1.14 -17.23
CA GLU A 1 -21.70 -0.69 -18.13
C GLU A 1 -20.90 0.37 -17.39
N ILE A 2 -19.68 0.02 -16.93
CA ILE A 2 -18.74 0.99 -16.39
C ILE A 2 -18.11 1.65 -17.61
N VAL A 3 -18.67 2.75 -18.05
CA VAL A 3 -18.11 3.56 -19.14
C VAL A 3 -16.78 4.12 -18.65
N PRO A 4 -15.67 4.00 -19.41
CA PRO A 4 -14.43 4.69 -19.09
C PRO A 4 -14.68 6.19 -19.24
N ARG A 5 -14.97 6.86 -18.13
CA ARG A 5 -15.04 8.31 -18.12
C ARG A 5 -13.66 8.89 -17.86
N ASP A 6 -13.39 9.99 -18.51
CA ASP A 6 -12.16 10.76 -18.32
C ASP A 6 -12.04 11.18 -16.85
N TRP A 7 -10.93 10.85 -16.23
CA TRP A 7 -10.64 11.19 -14.83
C TRP A 7 -10.66 12.70 -14.56
N SER A 8 -10.64 13.51 -15.60
CA SER A 8 -10.63 14.97 -15.49
C SER A 8 -12.03 15.58 -15.33
N SER A 9 -13.09 14.84 -15.64
CA SER A 9 -14.45 15.38 -15.69
C SER A 9 -15.36 14.95 -14.54
N ASP A 10 -14.99 13.88 -13.81
CA ASP A 10 -15.78 13.43 -12.67
C ASP A 10 -15.14 13.90 -11.37
N VAL A 11 -15.47 15.12 -10.98
CA VAL A 11 -15.42 15.49 -9.56
C VAL A 11 -16.42 14.56 -8.87
N CYS A 12 -15.93 13.45 -8.33
CA CYS A 12 -16.68 12.73 -7.33
C CYS A 12 -16.83 13.68 -6.15
N SER A 13 -17.94 14.41 -6.11
CA SER A 13 -18.26 15.17 -4.93
C SER A 13 -18.34 14.16 -3.77
N SER A 14 -17.82 14.54 -2.63
CA SER A 14 -18.03 13.88 -1.33
C SER A 14 -19.52 13.69 -1.03
N ASP A 15 -20.38 14.25 -1.84
CA ASP A 15 -21.83 14.30 -1.75
C ASP A 15 -22.54 13.18 -2.51
N LEU A 16 -21.82 12.18 -3.07
CA LEU A 16 -22.50 11.00 -3.59
C LEU A 16 -23.14 10.23 -2.44
N PRO A 17 -24.48 10.10 -2.41
CA PRO A 17 -25.16 9.34 -1.37
C PRO A 17 -24.56 7.92 -1.30
N GLY A 18 -24.10 7.53 -0.10
CA GLY A 18 -23.59 6.19 0.15
C GLY A 18 -22.08 6.09 0.37
N PHE A 19 -21.32 7.17 0.24
CA PHE A 19 -19.90 7.20 0.60
C PHE A 19 -19.67 8.12 1.81
N CYS A 20 -18.91 7.64 2.78
CA CYS A 20 -18.50 8.40 3.95
C CYS A 20 -16.98 8.54 3.91
N GLU A 21 -16.46 9.74 4.13
CA GLU A 21 -15.03 10.04 4.18
C GLU A 21 -14.24 9.61 2.93
N GLY A 22 -14.87 9.64 1.78
CA GLY A 22 -14.19 9.24 0.55
C GLY A 22 -15.07 9.33 -0.68
N SER A 23 -14.58 8.79 -1.78
CA SER A 23 -15.26 8.77 -3.06
C SER A 23 -15.35 7.35 -3.63
N ALA A 24 -16.19 7.15 -4.64
CA ALA A 24 -16.28 5.88 -5.35
C ALA A 24 -14.91 5.43 -5.91
N TRP A 25 -14.05 6.38 -6.28
CA TRP A 25 -12.69 6.08 -6.74
C TRP A 25 -11.82 5.48 -5.66
N GLN A 26 -11.87 6.01 -4.45
CA GLN A 26 -11.11 5.53 -3.29
C GLN A 26 -11.65 4.19 -2.82
N PHE A 27 -12.96 4.05 -2.69
CA PHE A 27 -13.61 2.81 -2.25
C PHE A 27 -13.50 1.67 -3.27
N THR A 28 -13.28 1.95 -4.57
CA THR A 28 -13.03 0.91 -5.57
C THR A 28 -11.89 -0.04 -5.17
N TRP A 29 -10.92 0.45 -4.45
CA TRP A 29 -9.72 -0.32 -4.06
C TRP A 29 -9.87 -1.03 -2.71
N TYR A 30 -10.97 -0.82 -2.00
CA TYR A 30 -11.18 -1.38 -0.66
C TYR A 30 -11.90 -2.74 -0.69
N VAL A 31 -11.22 -3.74 -1.24
CA VAL A 31 -11.68 -5.14 -1.28
C VAL A 31 -10.55 -6.04 -0.75
N PRO A 32 -10.08 -5.86 0.50
CA PRO A 32 -8.93 -6.58 1.03
C PRO A 32 -9.18 -8.09 1.17
N HIS A 33 -10.42 -8.50 1.28
CA HIS A 33 -10.84 -9.91 1.42
C HIS A 33 -10.82 -10.68 0.10
N ASP A 34 -10.89 -10.02 -1.06
CA ASP A 34 -10.86 -10.69 -2.38
C ASP A 34 -10.22 -9.82 -3.47
N VAL A 35 -8.95 -9.51 -3.31
CA VAL A 35 -8.18 -8.72 -4.29
C VAL A 35 -8.15 -9.38 -5.67
N LYS A 36 -8.04 -10.72 -5.72
CA LYS A 36 -8.03 -11.46 -6.99
C LYS A 36 -9.36 -11.38 -7.71
N GLY A 37 -10.47 -11.46 -6.98
CA GLY A 37 -11.81 -11.26 -7.53
C GLY A 37 -11.97 -9.87 -8.11
N LEU A 38 -11.50 -8.83 -7.43
CA LEU A 38 -11.52 -7.45 -7.94
C LEU A 38 -10.69 -7.31 -9.23
N ILE A 39 -9.48 -7.89 -9.27
CA ILE A 39 -8.63 -7.88 -10.48
C ILE A 39 -9.34 -8.60 -11.64
N ASN A 40 -9.95 -9.74 -11.40
CA ASN A 40 -10.68 -10.49 -12.42
C ASN A 40 -11.90 -9.70 -12.94
N LEU A 41 -12.61 -9.01 -12.08
CA LEU A 41 -13.77 -8.19 -12.44
C LEU A 41 -13.39 -7.00 -13.33
N ILE A 42 -12.33 -6.29 -12.99
CA ILE A 42 -11.86 -5.11 -13.74
C ILE A 42 -11.06 -5.51 -14.99
N GLY A 43 -10.37 -6.64 -14.93
CA GLY A 43 -9.33 -7.04 -15.87
C GLY A 43 -7.95 -6.50 -15.45
N GLU A 44 -6.95 -7.38 -15.37
CA GLU A 44 -5.64 -7.07 -14.78
C GLU A 44 -4.97 -5.84 -15.38
N ARG A 45 -4.96 -5.71 -16.72
CA ARG A 45 -4.35 -4.57 -17.39
C ARG A 45 -5.01 -3.26 -16.97
N GLN A 46 -6.33 -3.21 -17.02
CA GLN A 46 -7.11 -2.01 -16.65
C GLN A 46 -6.98 -1.70 -15.17
N PHE A 47 -6.94 -2.72 -14.33
CA PHE A 47 -6.69 -2.58 -12.89
C PHE A 47 -5.34 -1.90 -12.63
N ILE A 48 -4.26 -2.41 -13.23
CA ILE A 48 -2.91 -1.83 -13.08
C ILE A 48 -2.86 -0.39 -13.58
N ASP A 49 -3.37 -0.14 -14.80
CA ASP A 49 -3.30 1.18 -15.42
C ASP A 49 -4.07 2.23 -14.61
N ARG A 50 -5.30 1.90 -14.18
CA ARG A 50 -6.13 2.80 -13.36
C ARG A 50 -5.54 3.06 -11.99
N LEU A 51 -5.12 2.02 -11.28
CA LEU A 51 -4.54 2.17 -9.94
C LEU A 51 -3.23 2.98 -10.00
N ASN A 52 -2.37 2.70 -10.99
CA ASN A 52 -1.13 3.44 -11.16
C ASN A 52 -1.37 4.91 -11.53
N ALA A 53 -2.35 5.21 -12.39
CA ALA A 53 -2.76 6.57 -12.70
C ALA A 53 -3.32 7.29 -11.46
N GLY A 54 -4.09 6.58 -10.63
CA GLY A 54 -4.59 7.10 -9.36
C GLY A 54 -3.47 7.54 -8.43
N PHE A 55 -2.46 6.70 -8.24
CA PHE A 55 -1.28 7.04 -7.45
C PHE A 55 -0.52 8.25 -8.04
N ALA A 56 -0.28 8.27 -9.35
CA ALA A 56 0.43 9.38 -10.01
C ALA A 56 -0.33 10.72 -9.89
N THR A 57 -1.66 10.68 -9.87
CA THR A 57 -2.49 11.87 -9.65
C THR A 57 -2.40 12.33 -8.20
N SER A 58 -2.54 11.42 -7.25
CA SER A 58 -2.57 11.72 -5.81
C SER A 58 -1.18 12.06 -5.23
N GLU A 59 -0.10 11.68 -5.92
CA GLU A 59 1.26 12.08 -5.58
C GLU A 59 1.45 13.60 -5.58
N LYS A 60 0.69 14.33 -6.41
CA LYS A 60 0.73 15.80 -6.51
C LYS A 60 0.31 16.51 -5.21
N VAL A 61 -0.47 15.82 -4.39
CA VAL A 61 -0.90 16.29 -3.07
C VAL A 61 -0.31 15.42 -1.96
N SER A 62 0.82 14.80 -2.20
CA SER A 62 1.51 13.92 -1.24
C SER A 62 0.60 12.81 -0.70
N PHE A 63 -0.33 12.30 -1.49
CA PHE A 63 -1.31 11.26 -1.13
C PHE A 63 -2.25 11.65 0.02
N ASN A 64 -2.39 12.95 0.28
CA ASN A 64 -3.19 13.50 1.38
C ASN A 64 -4.31 14.40 0.82
N ALA A 65 -5.44 13.82 0.50
CA ALA A 65 -6.61 14.51 -0.01
C ALA A 65 -7.58 14.80 1.13
N LEU A 66 -7.45 15.97 1.77
CA LEU A 66 -8.26 16.37 2.92
C LEU A 66 -9.38 17.34 2.54
N GLY A 67 -10.43 17.37 3.38
CA GLY A 67 -11.52 18.32 3.28
C GLY A 67 -12.25 18.25 1.93
N ASP A 68 -12.50 19.41 1.33
CA ASP A 68 -13.23 19.53 0.06
C ASP A 68 -12.54 18.84 -1.12
N ASN A 69 -11.24 18.52 -1.00
CA ASN A 69 -10.47 17.81 -2.03
C ASN A 69 -10.50 16.29 -1.85
N MET A 70 -11.10 15.76 -0.79
CA MET A 70 -11.09 14.32 -0.50
C MET A 70 -11.60 13.48 -1.67
N GLY A 71 -12.66 13.94 -2.35
CA GLY A 71 -13.23 13.27 -3.52
C GLY A 71 -12.45 13.48 -4.84
N ALA A 72 -11.61 14.50 -4.92
CA ALA A 72 -10.93 14.88 -6.15
C ALA A 72 -9.69 14.02 -6.48
N TYR A 73 -9.19 13.26 -5.50
CA TYR A 73 -7.99 12.44 -5.68
C TYR A 73 -8.30 10.96 -5.47
N PRO A 74 -7.88 10.10 -6.43
CA PRO A 74 -8.22 8.68 -6.42
C PRO A 74 -7.60 7.87 -5.28
N ILE A 75 -6.52 8.36 -4.68
CA ILE A 75 -5.84 7.74 -3.54
C ILE A 75 -5.69 8.79 -2.43
N ASN A 76 -6.23 8.45 -1.27
CA ASN A 76 -6.02 9.18 -0.02
C ASN A 76 -5.41 8.23 1.01
N HIS A 77 -4.10 8.29 1.19
CA HIS A 77 -3.39 7.40 2.10
C HIS A 77 -3.77 7.63 3.58
N GLY A 78 -4.22 8.84 3.90
CA GLY A 78 -4.67 9.20 5.24
C GLY A 78 -6.06 8.66 5.61
N ASN A 79 -6.64 7.80 4.76
CA ASN A 79 -7.92 7.17 5.05
C ASN A 79 -7.80 5.64 4.93
N GLU A 80 -8.43 4.91 5.83
CA GLU A 80 -8.35 3.44 6.00
C GLU A 80 -8.64 2.70 4.70
N THR A 81 -9.56 3.21 3.89
CA THR A 81 -9.94 2.60 2.61
C THR A 81 -8.82 2.54 1.59
N ASN A 82 -7.76 3.34 1.74
CA ASN A 82 -6.67 3.42 0.77
C ASN A 82 -5.29 3.04 1.33
N MET A 83 -5.12 2.82 2.62
CA MET A 83 -3.81 2.49 3.19
C MET A 83 -3.19 1.24 2.57
N GLN A 84 -3.98 0.21 2.26
CA GLN A 84 -3.51 -1.02 1.61
C GLN A 84 -3.33 -0.88 0.09
N ALA A 85 -3.81 0.20 -0.54
CA ALA A 85 -3.90 0.32 -1.99
C ALA A 85 -2.54 0.15 -2.71
N ALA A 86 -1.43 0.63 -2.12
CA ALA A 86 -0.10 0.45 -2.68
C ALA A 86 0.31 -1.02 -2.81
N TYR A 87 -0.24 -1.90 -1.96
CA TYR A 87 0.09 -3.33 -1.95
C TYR A 87 -0.79 -4.18 -2.87
N LEU A 88 -1.83 -3.61 -3.47
CA LEU A 88 -2.68 -4.32 -4.42
C LEU A 88 -1.91 -4.78 -5.67
N PHE A 89 -0.89 -4.05 -6.10
CA PHE A 89 -0.05 -4.46 -7.23
C PHE A 89 0.71 -5.77 -6.99
N SER A 90 0.92 -6.17 -5.74
CA SER A 90 1.56 -7.45 -5.41
C SER A 90 0.76 -8.67 -5.87
N TYR A 91 -0.52 -8.49 -6.18
CA TYR A 91 -1.41 -9.53 -6.72
C TYR A 91 -1.45 -9.55 -8.26
N THR A 92 -0.64 -8.73 -8.92
CA THR A 92 -0.61 -8.56 -10.38
C THR A 92 0.73 -8.99 -10.97
N SER A 93 0.81 -9.03 -12.29
CA SER A 93 2.07 -9.25 -13.03
C SER A 93 3.10 -8.12 -12.89
N LYS A 94 2.75 -7.00 -12.20
CA LYS A 94 3.64 -5.84 -12.03
C LYS A 94 3.85 -5.46 -10.56
N PRO A 95 4.37 -6.34 -9.70
CA PRO A 95 4.52 -6.10 -8.27
C PRO A 95 5.50 -4.96 -7.94
N TRP A 96 6.37 -4.56 -8.86
CA TRP A 96 7.28 -3.43 -8.66
C TRP A 96 6.57 -2.09 -8.46
N HIS A 97 5.31 -1.95 -8.89
CA HIS A 97 4.51 -0.77 -8.56
C HIS A 97 4.23 -0.66 -7.05
N THR A 98 4.05 -1.78 -6.35
CA THR A 98 4.00 -1.78 -4.88
C THR A 98 5.25 -1.13 -4.29
N GLN A 99 6.42 -1.55 -4.74
CA GLN A 99 7.70 -1.06 -4.24
C GLN A 99 7.87 0.45 -4.49
N LYS A 100 7.51 0.89 -5.69
CA LYS A 100 7.50 2.31 -6.07
C LYS A 100 6.59 3.13 -5.17
N TRP A 101 5.31 2.75 -5.10
CA TRP A 101 4.31 3.57 -4.44
C TRP A 101 4.39 3.52 -2.92
N ALA A 102 4.70 2.36 -2.33
CA ALA A 102 4.96 2.28 -0.90
C ALA A 102 6.14 3.17 -0.49
N ARG A 103 7.22 3.21 -1.28
CA ARG A 103 8.35 4.09 -1.02
C ARG A 103 7.99 5.57 -1.20
N ALA A 104 7.25 5.93 -2.25
CA ALA A 104 6.83 7.29 -2.49
C ALA A 104 5.92 7.83 -1.36
N ILE A 105 5.00 7.01 -0.86
CA ILE A 105 4.17 7.36 0.30
C ILE A 105 5.04 7.61 1.53
N GLN A 106 5.96 6.70 1.86
CA GLN A 106 6.84 6.87 3.02
C GLN A 106 7.66 8.16 2.97
N GLU A 107 8.02 8.63 1.78
CA GLU A 107 8.85 9.82 1.60
C GLU A 107 8.05 11.12 1.53
N LYS A 108 6.81 11.06 1.03
CA LYS A 108 6.02 12.28 0.74
C LYS A 108 4.88 12.51 1.72
N TYR A 109 4.30 11.43 2.25
CA TYR A 109 3.18 11.54 3.17
C TYR A 109 3.63 11.66 4.63
N TYR A 110 4.64 10.88 5.04
CA TYR A 110 5.14 10.88 6.42
C TYR A 110 6.27 11.88 6.61
N GLY A 111 6.19 12.66 7.69
CA GLY A 111 7.21 13.62 8.10
C GLY A 111 7.97 13.18 9.35
N MET A 112 8.80 14.08 9.87
CA MET A 112 9.60 13.84 11.10
C MET A 112 9.28 14.83 12.22
N GLY A 113 8.43 15.80 11.97
CA GLY A 113 8.03 16.81 12.93
C GLY A 113 6.83 16.39 13.77
N PRO A 114 6.57 17.10 14.87
CA PRO A 114 5.46 16.77 15.77
C PRO A 114 4.07 17.06 15.19
N ARG A 115 4.00 17.74 14.04
CA ARG A 115 2.74 18.11 13.37
C ARG A 115 2.58 17.52 11.98
N ASP A 116 3.63 16.88 11.46
CA ASP A 116 3.67 16.32 10.10
C ASP A 116 4.19 14.88 10.06
N ALA A 117 4.33 14.25 11.22
CA ALA A 117 4.74 12.83 11.29
C ALA A 117 3.81 11.94 10.46
N TYR A 118 2.52 12.15 10.59
CA TYR A 118 1.46 11.65 9.71
C TYR A 118 0.34 12.69 9.66
N PRO A 119 0.02 13.25 8.48
CA PRO A 119 -0.91 14.37 8.37
C PRO A 119 -2.39 13.97 8.36
N GLY A 120 -2.76 12.74 8.64
CA GLY A 120 -4.12 12.26 8.84
C GLY A 120 -4.38 11.87 10.29
N ASP A 121 -5.52 11.26 10.53
CA ASP A 121 -5.80 10.61 11.80
C ASP A 121 -4.96 9.34 11.91
N GLU A 122 -4.52 9.03 13.11
CA GLU A 122 -3.62 7.87 13.33
C GLU A 122 -4.35 6.53 13.21
N ASP A 123 -5.70 6.55 13.39
CA ASP A 123 -6.60 5.41 13.24
C ASP A 123 -6.21 4.20 14.07
N GLN A 124 -6.02 4.43 15.36
CA GLN A 124 -5.74 3.39 16.37
C GLN A 124 -4.48 2.56 16.06
N GLY A 125 -3.45 3.18 15.53
CA GLY A 125 -2.18 2.54 15.22
C GLY A 125 -2.04 2.07 13.77
N GLN A 126 -3.03 2.29 12.92
CA GLN A 126 -3.00 1.83 11.53
C GLN A 126 -1.92 2.52 10.72
N MET A 127 -1.79 3.84 10.84
CA MET A 127 -0.76 4.60 10.13
C MET A 127 0.66 4.27 10.59
N SER A 128 0.87 4.21 11.90
CA SER A 128 2.16 3.84 12.48
C SER A 128 2.56 2.42 12.08
N SER A 129 1.63 1.48 12.16
CA SER A 129 1.86 0.09 11.76
C SER A 129 2.17 -0.03 10.28
N TRP A 130 1.43 0.69 9.43
CA TRP A 130 1.71 0.72 7.99
C TRP A 130 3.12 1.23 7.70
N TYR A 131 3.52 2.34 8.33
CA TYR A 131 4.85 2.93 8.14
C TYR A 131 5.96 1.99 8.58
N ILE A 132 5.82 1.38 9.77
CA ILE A 132 6.80 0.43 10.32
C ILE A 132 6.91 -0.80 9.41
N LEU A 133 5.80 -1.46 9.09
CA LEU A 133 5.79 -2.65 8.24
C LEU A 133 6.34 -2.36 6.86
N SER A 134 5.91 -1.28 6.23
CA SER A 134 6.41 -0.87 4.92
C SER A 134 7.91 -0.53 4.95
N SER A 135 8.41 0.06 6.06
CA SER A 135 9.84 0.39 6.22
C SER A 135 10.71 -0.85 6.37
N ILE A 136 10.21 -1.92 6.99
CA ILE A 136 10.92 -3.21 7.02
C ILE A 136 10.73 -4.04 5.74
N GLY A 137 9.85 -3.58 4.84
CA GLY A 137 9.60 -4.20 3.54
C GLY A 137 8.58 -5.34 3.55
N LEU A 138 7.69 -5.36 4.53
CA LEU A 138 6.63 -6.36 4.67
C LEU A 138 5.26 -5.70 4.83
N PHE A 139 4.22 -6.38 4.42
CA PHE A 139 2.84 -5.96 4.64
C PHE A 139 1.88 -7.16 4.62
N GLN A 140 0.77 -7.05 5.34
CA GLN A 140 -0.33 -8.01 5.29
C GLN A 140 -1.61 -7.29 4.88
N MET A 141 -2.28 -7.80 3.85
CA MET A 141 -3.51 -7.19 3.33
C MET A 141 -4.69 -7.32 4.30
N ASP A 142 -4.74 -8.40 5.03
CA ASP A 142 -5.82 -8.77 5.94
C ASP A 142 -5.48 -8.61 7.43
N GLY A 143 -4.35 -7.95 7.72
CA GLY A 143 -3.87 -7.78 9.10
C GLY A 143 -3.54 -9.09 9.82
N GLY A 144 -3.31 -10.18 9.06
CA GLY A 144 -3.01 -11.50 9.62
C GLY A 144 -4.23 -12.29 10.09
N CYS A 145 -5.45 -11.86 9.72
CA CYS A 145 -6.69 -12.51 10.14
C CYS A 145 -7.02 -13.78 9.36
N SER A 146 -6.37 -14.03 8.23
CA SER A 146 -6.63 -15.25 7.45
C SER A 146 -6.04 -16.49 8.12
N LYS A 147 -6.62 -17.65 7.79
CA LYS A 147 -6.12 -18.95 8.26
C LYS A 147 -4.67 -19.19 7.85
N ASP A 148 -4.31 -18.78 6.65
CA ASP A 148 -2.97 -18.89 6.09
C ASP A 148 -2.46 -17.48 5.72
N PRO A 149 -1.97 -16.69 6.71
CA PRO A 149 -1.59 -15.31 6.50
C PRO A 149 -0.39 -15.20 5.55
N VAL A 150 -0.49 -14.28 4.59
CA VAL A 150 0.54 -14.06 3.57
C VAL A 150 1.20 -12.69 3.80
N TRP A 151 2.52 -12.69 3.79
CA TRP A 151 3.30 -11.47 3.79
C TRP A 151 3.61 -11.02 2.36
N LEU A 152 3.23 -9.79 2.05
CA LEU A 152 3.56 -9.13 0.80
C LEU A 152 4.91 -8.42 0.94
N LEU A 153 5.68 -8.41 -0.15
CA LEU A 153 6.99 -7.78 -0.18
C LEU A 153 6.87 -6.34 -0.68
N GLY A 154 7.34 -5.42 0.16
CA GLY A 154 7.47 -4.01 -0.17
C GLY A 154 8.90 -3.64 -0.57
N SER A 155 9.34 -2.43 -0.22
CA SER A 155 10.70 -1.93 -0.47
C SER A 155 11.37 -1.57 0.86
N PRO A 156 12.23 -2.43 1.42
CA PRO A 156 12.90 -2.17 2.69
C PRO A 156 13.70 -0.86 2.68
N ARG A 157 13.70 -0.14 3.80
CA ARG A 157 14.48 1.08 4.00
C ARG A 157 15.76 0.87 4.80
N PHE A 158 15.89 -0.30 5.40
CA PHE A 158 17.03 -0.68 6.24
C PHE A 158 17.79 -1.83 5.59
N ASP A 159 19.10 -1.80 5.67
CA ASP A 159 19.99 -2.88 5.23
C ASP A 159 19.84 -4.13 6.10
N ARG A 160 19.42 -3.94 7.36
CA ARG A 160 19.20 -5.03 8.31
C ARG A 160 18.13 -4.70 9.33
N VAL A 161 17.21 -5.64 9.50
CA VAL A 161 16.20 -5.62 10.58
C VAL A 161 16.24 -6.97 11.31
N GLU A 162 16.22 -6.94 12.63
CA GLU A 162 16.09 -8.13 13.48
C GLU A 162 14.83 -8.01 14.34
N ILE A 163 13.95 -8.99 14.25
CA ILE A 163 12.75 -9.09 15.06
C ILE A 163 12.93 -10.28 15.99
N GLN A 164 12.93 -10.04 17.30
CA GLN A 164 12.93 -11.11 18.29
C GLN A 164 11.55 -11.77 18.31
N LEU A 165 11.53 -13.09 18.16
CA LEU A 165 10.30 -13.86 18.19
C LEU A 165 10.01 -14.33 19.60
N ASP A 166 8.73 -14.35 19.96
CA ASP A 166 8.29 -14.96 21.20
C ASP A 166 8.30 -16.49 21.05
N ASN A 167 9.20 -17.14 21.79
CA ASN A 167 9.37 -18.59 21.75
C ASN A 167 8.15 -19.37 22.30
N THR A 168 7.19 -18.67 22.92
CA THR A 168 5.93 -19.29 23.34
C THR A 168 5.09 -19.69 22.12
N TYR A 169 5.21 -18.92 21.03
CA TYR A 169 4.39 -19.12 19.82
C TYR A 169 5.20 -19.60 18.62
N TYR A 170 6.52 -19.33 18.59
CA TYR A 170 7.35 -19.61 17.43
C TYR A 170 8.54 -20.49 17.79
N SER A 171 8.85 -21.46 16.93
CA SER A 171 10.01 -22.33 17.11
C SER A 171 11.37 -21.64 16.88
N GLY A 172 11.36 -20.48 16.20
CA GLY A 172 12.57 -19.70 15.94
C GLY A 172 12.84 -18.65 17.01
N LYS A 173 14.10 -18.19 17.08
CA LYS A 173 14.50 -17.13 18.03
C LYS A 173 14.30 -15.72 17.44
N LYS A 174 14.52 -15.56 16.16
CA LYS A 174 14.40 -14.26 15.47
C LYS A 174 14.13 -14.41 13.99
N LEU A 175 13.46 -13.41 13.44
CA LEU A 175 13.38 -13.15 12.00
C LEU A 175 14.43 -12.08 11.65
N ILE A 176 15.25 -12.37 10.66
CA ILE A 176 16.26 -11.42 10.16
C ILE A 176 15.94 -11.09 8.70
N ILE A 177 15.73 -9.80 8.44
CA ILE A 177 15.57 -9.27 7.09
C ILE A 177 16.89 -8.57 6.72
N LYS A 178 17.48 -8.94 5.59
CA LYS A 178 18.65 -8.27 5.04
C LYS A 178 18.32 -7.76 3.65
N ALA A 179 18.65 -6.51 3.38
CA ALA A 179 18.50 -5.90 2.07
C ALA A 179 19.85 -5.31 1.62
N GLU A 180 20.30 -5.67 0.45
CA GLU A 180 21.57 -5.23 -0.12
C GLU A 180 21.35 -4.00 -1.00
N ASN A 181 22.30 -3.08 -1.00
CA ASN A 181 22.30 -1.85 -1.80
C ASN A 181 21.09 -0.93 -1.55
N VAL A 182 20.62 -0.88 -0.30
CA VAL A 182 19.52 0.01 0.10
C VAL A 182 19.93 1.46 -0.09
N SER A 183 19.14 2.20 -0.85
CA SER A 183 19.32 3.64 -1.03
C SER A 183 17.97 4.30 -1.36
N LYS A 184 17.97 5.62 -1.47
CA LYS A 184 16.79 6.37 -1.90
C LYS A 184 16.39 5.99 -3.33
N ASP A 185 17.36 5.73 -4.20
CA ASP A 185 17.13 5.44 -5.61
C ASP A 185 16.87 3.95 -5.88
N ASN A 186 17.37 3.06 -5.01
CA ASN A 186 17.23 1.61 -5.15
C ASN A 186 15.97 1.11 -4.42
N CYS A 187 14.80 1.38 -4.99
CA CYS A 187 13.54 0.93 -4.40
C CYS A 187 13.04 -0.43 -4.93
N TYR A 188 13.61 -0.93 -6.03
CA TYR A 188 13.13 -2.15 -6.69
C TYR A 188 13.91 -3.38 -6.29
N ILE A 189 13.21 -4.37 -5.75
CA ILE A 189 13.77 -5.68 -5.39
C ILE A 189 14.10 -6.47 -6.66
N GLN A 190 15.35 -6.93 -6.79
CA GLN A 190 15.81 -7.73 -7.94
C GLN A 190 15.70 -9.23 -7.67
N SER A 191 15.84 -9.65 -6.44
CA SER A 191 15.70 -11.05 -6.04
C SER A 191 15.45 -11.16 -4.54
N VAL A 192 14.77 -12.24 -4.15
CA VAL A 192 14.49 -12.55 -2.75
C VAL A 192 14.93 -13.97 -2.44
N ARG A 193 15.46 -14.18 -1.24
CA ARG A 193 15.74 -15.51 -0.69
C ARG A 193 15.09 -15.63 0.69
N PHE A 194 14.49 -16.76 0.96
CA PHE A 194 13.99 -17.12 2.27
C PHE A 194 14.70 -18.39 2.74
N ASN A 195 15.38 -18.32 3.87
CA ASN A 195 16.21 -19.44 4.39
C ASN A 195 17.12 -20.03 3.30
N ASN A 196 17.86 -19.17 2.59
CA ASN A 196 18.76 -19.50 1.49
C ASN A 196 18.10 -20.06 0.22
N LYS A 197 16.80 -20.28 0.18
CA LYS A 197 16.07 -20.66 -1.02
C LYS A 197 15.62 -19.42 -1.78
N ARG A 198 15.93 -19.36 -3.07
CA ARG A 198 15.42 -18.29 -3.93
C ARG A 198 13.90 -18.43 -4.07
N LEU A 199 13.18 -17.34 -3.82
CA LEU A 199 11.75 -17.29 -4.13
C LEU A 199 11.60 -17.04 -5.64
N SER A 200 10.65 -17.73 -6.26
CA SER A 200 10.25 -17.44 -7.63
C SER A 200 9.55 -16.07 -7.64
N ASN A 201 9.86 -15.25 -8.63
CA ASN A 201 9.14 -14.02 -8.87
C ASN A 201 7.74 -14.39 -9.38
N ASN A 202 6.78 -14.42 -8.50
CA ASN A 202 5.37 -14.39 -8.84
C ASN A 202 4.73 -13.31 -8.00
#